data_32d66bb48d6444a603caff33baa1d4ed
#
_entry.id   32d66bb48d6444a603caff33baa1d4ed
#
_cell.length_a   1.000
_cell.length_b   1.000
_cell.length_c   1.000
_cell.angle_alpha   90.00
_cell.angle_beta   90.00
_cell.angle_gamma   90.00
#
_symmetry.space_group_name_H-M   'P 1'
#
loop_
_entity.id
_entity.type
_entity.pdbx_description
1 polymer ?
#
loop_
_entity_poly.entity_id
_entity_poly.type
_entity_poly.pdbx_seq_one_letter_code
_entity_poly.pdbx_strand_id
1 'polypeptide(L)'
;MTQQVLWTLAVRVMLIAAGFVSSIITARFLGPEGRGVFFYWTTLAAFAIQFGNLGLHSSNTYLLTKGRARLSALAANSLWVSLIGGGILGGLLALSLWLNDEAMGDRLSLLWPVLFMIPSGLYFLLGTNLLVADGRIAEYNGFELANRYLGLAAMFFAAWYWRSPEALLVIMSAVAVMMCLPLYRRMKVLGGDGGGSFLLVRQGFGYAMRAYLAAALGFAVLRLNTLLIEQYMDAAMLGTWSIAAQLLDVVLVIPSTIALILLPRIMRSEHPYRLMLTQLRWVTIILVLVCAVVAWLGYGLIMLVYGERFADAYIMLLWGLPGIFALGLTSILSQYLASAGIPLRLVFIWMIGLVVELVLAIWLVPSLGGIGAMLSLSAAYVLILGLVWILAANHHSIQRKKFNE
;
A
#
# COMPACT_ATOMS: atom_id res chain seq x y z
N MET A 1 -15.60 22.67 5.91
CA MET A 1 -14.82 21.87 4.91
C MET A 1 -13.31 22.11 4.98
N THR A 2 -12.83 23.35 5.02
CA THR A 2 -11.37 23.66 5.00
C THR A 2 -10.61 23.08 6.19
N GLN A 3 -11.16 23.17 7.41
CA GLN A 3 -10.50 22.69 8.64
C GLN A 3 -10.37 21.16 8.69
N GLN A 4 -11.40 20.43 8.25
CA GLN A 4 -11.34 18.96 8.17
C GLN A 4 -10.34 18.47 7.12
N VAL A 5 -10.22 19.17 5.99
CA VAL A 5 -9.25 18.86 4.94
C VAL A 5 -7.82 19.10 5.45
N LEU A 6 -7.58 20.24 6.10
CA LEU A 6 -6.27 20.56 6.69
C LEU A 6 -5.89 19.55 7.77
N TRP A 7 -6.84 19.17 8.64
CA TRP A 7 -6.60 18.14 9.65
C TRP A 7 -6.24 16.79 9.02
N THR A 8 -6.97 16.34 8.00
CA THR A 8 -6.67 15.08 7.31
C THR A 8 -5.30 15.10 6.63
N LEU A 9 -4.90 16.24 6.04
CA LEU A 9 -3.55 16.41 5.48
C LEU A 9 -2.48 16.35 6.57
N ALA A 10 -2.68 17.03 7.69
CA ALA A 10 -1.78 16.97 8.84
C ALA A 10 -1.62 15.53 9.36
N VAL A 11 -2.71 14.80 9.51
CA VAL A 11 -2.71 13.38 9.90
C VAL A 11 -1.89 12.54 8.90
N ARG A 12 -2.05 12.75 7.60
CA ARG A 12 -1.25 12.04 6.59
C ARG A 12 0.25 12.30 6.75
N VAL A 13 0.64 13.55 6.95
CA VAL A 13 2.05 13.90 7.20
C VAL A 13 2.57 13.20 8.46
N MET A 14 1.78 13.19 9.54
CA MET A 14 2.13 12.50 10.79
C MET A 14 2.29 10.99 10.59
N LEU A 15 1.40 10.35 9.82
CA LEU A 15 1.49 8.91 9.52
C LEU A 15 2.74 8.57 8.69
N ILE A 16 3.12 9.42 7.73
CA ILE A 16 4.33 9.27 6.93
C ILE A 16 5.57 9.44 7.82
N ALA A 17 5.60 10.48 8.66
CA ALA A 17 6.69 10.70 9.59
C ALA A 17 6.86 9.52 10.55
N ALA A 18 5.77 8.98 11.10
CA ALA A 18 5.80 7.79 11.94
C ALA A 18 6.31 6.55 11.17
N GLY A 19 5.97 6.39 9.88
CA GLY A 19 6.52 5.35 9.01
C GLY A 19 8.03 5.48 8.83
N PHE A 20 8.51 6.70 8.63
CA PHE A 20 9.93 6.98 8.50
C PHE A 20 10.69 6.70 9.80
N VAL A 21 10.16 7.14 10.96
CA VAL A 21 10.75 6.84 12.28
C VAL A 21 10.77 5.33 12.56
N SER A 22 9.69 4.60 12.23
CA SER A 22 9.63 3.14 12.32
C SER A 22 10.75 2.46 11.52
N SER A 23 11.04 2.99 10.33
CA SER A 23 12.13 2.55 9.48
C SER A 23 13.51 2.75 10.13
N ILE A 24 13.72 3.90 10.75
CA ILE A 24 14.98 4.20 11.46
C ILE A 24 15.16 3.24 12.65
N ILE A 25 14.10 3.04 13.45
CA ILE A 25 14.13 2.13 14.59
C ILE A 25 14.55 0.73 14.13
N THR A 26 13.84 0.16 13.14
CA THR A 26 14.15 -1.19 12.65
C THR A 26 15.57 -1.28 12.10
N ALA A 27 16.03 -0.30 11.32
CA ALA A 27 17.38 -0.31 10.76
C ALA A 27 18.48 -0.20 11.82
N ARG A 28 18.33 0.72 12.77
CA ARG A 28 19.35 0.99 13.79
C ARG A 28 19.46 -0.11 14.83
N PHE A 29 18.35 -0.73 15.23
CA PHE A 29 18.34 -1.74 16.28
C PHE A 29 18.51 -3.17 15.75
N LEU A 30 17.97 -3.49 14.55
CA LEU A 30 18.05 -4.85 14.02
C LEU A 30 19.20 -5.05 13.00
N GLY A 31 19.74 -3.97 12.44
CA GLY A 31 20.69 -4.06 11.32
C GLY A 31 20.03 -4.52 10.00
N PRO A 32 20.84 -4.75 8.94
CA PRO A 32 20.29 -5.14 7.63
C PRO A 32 19.55 -6.47 7.65
N GLU A 33 20.10 -7.50 8.26
CA GLU A 33 19.53 -8.86 8.30
C GLU A 33 18.19 -8.88 9.08
N GLY A 34 18.18 -8.44 10.34
CA GLY A 34 16.98 -8.44 11.15
C GLY A 34 15.88 -7.53 10.58
N ARG A 35 16.28 -6.41 9.93
CA ARG A 35 15.35 -5.56 9.20
C ARG A 35 14.75 -6.28 7.99
N GLY A 36 15.55 -7.02 7.25
CA GLY A 36 15.09 -7.80 6.10
C GLY A 36 14.04 -8.84 6.51
N VAL A 37 14.35 -9.62 7.55
CA VAL A 37 13.40 -10.57 8.13
C VAL A 37 12.10 -9.88 8.53
N PHE A 38 12.18 -8.81 9.32
CA PHE A 38 10.98 -8.06 9.76
C PHE A 38 10.18 -7.51 8.56
N PHE A 39 10.87 -6.96 7.56
CA PHE A 39 10.23 -6.40 6.38
C PHE A 39 9.53 -7.45 5.52
N TYR A 40 10.17 -8.63 5.33
CA TYR A 40 9.56 -9.76 4.62
C TYR A 40 8.25 -10.21 5.25
N TRP A 41 8.27 -10.53 6.55
CA TRP A 41 7.08 -11.05 7.24
C TRP A 41 5.95 -10.02 7.33
N THR A 42 6.27 -8.75 7.53
CA THR A 42 5.26 -7.68 7.49
C THR A 42 4.70 -7.46 6.08
N THR A 43 5.52 -7.67 5.04
CA THR A 43 5.06 -7.61 3.64
C THR A 43 4.14 -8.79 3.30
N LEU A 44 4.44 -10.01 3.77
CA LEU A 44 3.53 -11.16 3.62
C LEU A 44 2.16 -10.89 4.28
N ALA A 45 2.16 -10.35 5.50
CA ALA A 45 0.91 -9.92 6.14
C ALA A 45 0.16 -8.88 5.31
N ALA A 46 0.87 -7.87 4.78
CA ALA A 46 0.28 -6.83 3.93
C ALA A 46 -0.30 -7.40 2.62
N PHE A 47 0.37 -8.36 1.98
CA PHE A 47 -0.20 -9.09 0.83
C PHE A 47 -1.50 -9.80 1.21
N ALA A 48 -1.50 -10.57 2.29
CA ALA A 48 -2.69 -11.28 2.74
C ALA A 48 -3.85 -10.32 3.07
N ILE A 49 -3.59 -9.19 3.73
CA ILE A 49 -4.59 -8.16 4.03
C ILE A 49 -5.10 -7.52 2.74
N GLN A 50 -4.21 -7.16 1.80
CA GLN A 50 -4.59 -6.52 0.55
C GLN A 50 -5.43 -7.43 -0.33
N PHE A 51 -5.05 -8.70 -0.46
CA PHE A 51 -5.80 -9.66 -1.26
C PHE A 51 -7.07 -10.14 -0.52
N GLY A 52 -7.02 -10.29 0.80
CA GLY A 52 -8.16 -10.70 1.63
C GLY A 52 -9.28 -9.68 1.73
N ASN A 53 -8.99 -8.42 1.46
CA ASN A 53 -9.98 -7.35 1.42
C ASN A 53 -11.05 -7.56 0.32
N LEU A 54 -10.73 -8.24 -0.81
CA LEU A 54 -11.65 -8.59 -1.90
C LEU A 54 -12.50 -7.41 -2.41
N GLY A 55 -12.02 -6.17 -2.26
CA GLY A 55 -12.75 -4.94 -2.63
C GLY A 55 -13.89 -4.56 -1.68
N LEU A 56 -14.02 -5.23 -0.54
CA LEU A 56 -15.11 -4.96 0.41
C LEU A 56 -15.07 -3.54 0.96
N HIS A 57 -13.90 -2.92 1.10
CA HIS A 57 -13.80 -1.52 1.51
C HIS A 57 -14.58 -0.58 0.55
N SER A 58 -14.46 -0.78 -0.77
CA SER A 58 -15.18 0.01 -1.77
C SER A 58 -16.65 -0.36 -1.85
N SER A 59 -16.95 -1.66 -1.72
CA SER A 59 -18.31 -2.20 -1.68
C SER A 59 -19.08 -1.66 -0.47
N ASN A 60 -18.51 -1.73 0.72
CA ASN A 60 -19.10 -1.24 1.96
C ASN A 60 -19.42 0.26 1.86
N THR A 61 -18.47 1.04 1.34
CA THR A 61 -18.69 2.48 1.10
C THR A 61 -19.87 2.71 0.16
N TYR A 62 -19.94 1.99 -0.96
CA TYR A 62 -21.02 2.13 -1.92
C TYR A 62 -22.39 1.75 -1.33
N LEU A 63 -22.47 0.60 -0.64
CA LEU A 63 -23.73 0.11 -0.05
C LEU A 63 -24.25 1.04 1.06
N LEU A 64 -23.35 1.56 1.89
CA LEU A 64 -23.71 2.46 2.98
C LEU A 64 -24.15 3.83 2.45
N THR A 65 -23.38 4.46 1.57
CA THR A 65 -23.68 5.80 1.03
C THR A 65 -24.93 5.82 0.15
N LYS A 66 -25.31 4.70 -0.47
CA LYS A 66 -26.56 4.55 -1.24
C LYS A 66 -27.75 4.12 -0.38
N GLY A 67 -27.60 3.99 0.94
CA GLY A 67 -28.66 3.53 1.85
C GLY A 67 -29.14 2.10 1.58
N ARG A 68 -28.34 1.27 0.89
CA ARG A 68 -28.68 -0.11 0.53
C ARG A 68 -28.37 -1.13 1.63
N ALA A 69 -27.56 -0.74 2.62
CA ALA A 69 -27.22 -1.59 3.77
C ALA A 69 -27.10 -0.74 5.04
N ARG A 70 -27.41 -1.37 6.19
CA ARG A 70 -27.21 -0.76 7.51
C ARG A 70 -25.75 -0.91 7.94
N LEU A 71 -25.23 0.05 8.67
CA LEU A 71 -23.88 0.04 9.21
C LEU A 71 -23.61 -1.24 10.05
N SER A 72 -24.57 -1.66 10.88
CA SER A 72 -24.46 -2.88 11.69
C SER A 72 -24.19 -4.14 10.86
N ALA A 73 -24.94 -4.33 9.77
CA ALA A 73 -24.78 -5.49 8.91
C ALA A 73 -23.41 -5.50 8.18
N LEU A 74 -22.95 -4.32 7.71
CA LEU A 74 -21.65 -4.18 7.07
C LEU A 74 -20.50 -4.36 8.07
N ALA A 75 -20.63 -3.88 9.31
CA ALA A 75 -19.66 -4.08 10.37
C ALA A 75 -19.54 -5.56 10.76
N ALA A 76 -20.69 -6.26 10.91
CA ALA A 76 -20.72 -7.70 11.16
C ALA A 76 -20.08 -8.50 10.01
N ASN A 77 -20.41 -8.17 8.75
CA ASN A 77 -19.78 -8.79 7.58
C ASN A 77 -18.26 -8.56 7.57
N SER A 78 -17.81 -7.33 7.86
CA SER A 78 -16.39 -6.99 7.92
C SER A 78 -15.66 -7.82 8.97
N LEU A 79 -16.27 -8.04 10.13
CA LEU A 79 -15.71 -8.89 11.19
C LEU A 79 -15.59 -10.35 10.72
N TRP A 80 -16.68 -10.93 10.19
CA TRP A 80 -16.68 -12.34 9.75
C TRP A 80 -15.72 -12.59 8.59
N VAL A 81 -15.70 -11.70 7.59
CA VAL A 81 -14.74 -11.80 6.47
C VAL A 81 -13.30 -11.67 6.95
N SER A 82 -13.05 -10.81 7.93
CA SER A 82 -11.70 -10.66 8.48
C SER A 82 -11.25 -11.90 9.26
N LEU A 83 -12.12 -12.48 10.07
CA LEU A 83 -11.79 -13.67 10.85
C LEU A 83 -11.67 -14.91 9.95
N ILE A 84 -12.68 -15.19 9.13
CA ILE A 84 -12.70 -16.39 8.29
C ILE A 84 -11.73 -16.23 7.10
N GLY A 85 -11.85 -15.15 6.35
CA GLY A 85 -10.98 -14.88 5.19
C GLY A 85 -9.53 -14.68 5.59
N GLY A 86 -9.29 -13.90 6.65
CA GLY A 86 -7.95 -13.72 7.21
C GLY A 86 -7.36 -15.02 7.77
N GLY A 87 -8.18 -15.85 8.43
CA GLY A 87 -7.79 -17.18 8.90
C GLY A 87 -7.45 -18.14 7.76
N ILE A 88 -8.26 -18.17 6.69
CA ILE A 88 -7.97 -18.97 5.48
C ILE A 88 -6.66 -18.52 4.84
N LEU A 89 -6.45 -17.21 4.64
CA LEU A 89 -5.22 -16.70 4.04
C LEU A 89 -3.99 -16.96 4.90
N GLY A 90 -4.12 -16.82 6.22
CA GLY A 90 -3.06 -17.20 7.16
C GLY A 90 -2.75 -18.69 7.09
N GLY A 91 -3.79 -19.55 7.04
CA GLY A 91 -3.64 -20.99 6.88
C GLY A 91 -2.99 -21.38 5.54
N LEU A 92 -3.35 -20.71 4.43
CA LEU A 92 -2.70 -20.91 3.13
C LEU A 92 -1.23 -20.48 3.15
N LEU A 93 -0.91 -19.37 3.82
CA LEU A 93 0.46 -18.93 4.02
C LEU A 93 1.25 -19.98 4.84
N ALA A 94 0.69 -20.45 5.95
CA ALA A 94 1.32 -21.47 6.77
C ALA A 94 1.53 -22.78 5.99
N LEU A 95 0.54 -23.19 5.21
CA LEU A 95 0.62 -24.38 4.36
C LEU A 95 1.69 -24.22 3.26
N SER A 96 1.76 -23.07 2.61
CA SER A 96 2.75 -22.80 1.57
C SER A 96 4.18 -22.86 2.11
N LEU A 97 4.40 -22.34 3.30
CA LEU A 97 5.70 -22.41 3.96
C LEU A 97 6.03 -23.83 4.39
N TRP A 98 5.04 -24.59 4.91
CA TRP A 98 5.23 -25.98 5.30
C TRP A 98 5.58 -26.90 4.13
N LEU A 99 5.02 -26.65 2.96
CA LEU A 99 5.29 -27.43 1.75
C LEU A 99 6.67 -27.12 1.12
N ASN A 100 7.21 -25.95 1.34
CA ASN A 100 8.43 -25.48 0.66
C ASN A 100 9.68 -25.44 1.56
N ASP A 101 9.54 -25.72 2.86
CA ASP A 101 10.64 -25.49 3.80
C ASP A 101 10.85 -26.69 4.75
N GLU A 102 12.02 -27.33 4.64
CA GLU A 102 12.46 -28.37 5.59
C GLU A 102 12.82 -27.80 6.97
N ALA A 103 13.05 -26.47 7.09
CA ALA A 103 13.44 -25.77 8.31
C ALA A 103 12.26 -25.03 8.98
N MET A 104 11.03 -25.53 8.86
CA MET A 104 9.83 -24.88 9.40
C MET A 104 9.91 -24.55 10.90
N GLY A 105 10.67 -25.34 11.67
CA GLY A 105 10.82 -25.14 13.12
C GLY A 105 11.36 -23.74 13.47
N ASP A 106 12.36 -23.26 12.74
CA ASP A 106 13.00 -21.97 12.98
C ASP A 106 12.12 -20.79 12.54
N ARG A 107 11.24 -20.99 11.56
CA ARG A 107 10.32 -19.95 11.05
C ARG A 107 8.99 -19.86 11.82
N LEU A 108 8.68 -20.83 12.67
CA LEU A 108 7.41 -20.84 13.42
C LEU A 108 7.29 -19.64 14.36
N SER A 109 8.40 -19.20 14.97
CA SER A 109 8.46 -18.02 15.83
C SER A 109 8.09 -16.72 15.10
N LEU A 110 8.35 -16.64 13.80
CA LEU A 110 8.03 -15.51 12.93
C LEU A 110 6.62 -15.62 12.32
N LEU A 111 6.16 -16.84 12.07
CA LEU A 111 4.87 -17.10 11.41
C LEU A 111 3.67 -16.77 12.31
N TRP A 112 3.65 -17.26 13.56
CA TRP A 112 2.46 -17.14 14.41
C TRP A 112 2.02 -15.68 14.68
N PRO A 113 2.93 -14.68 14.86
CA PRO A 113 2.48 -13.29 14.97
C PRO A 113 1.79 -12.79 13.70
N VAL A 114 2.28 -13.21 12.53
CA VAL A 114 1.71 -12.85 11.23
C VAL A 114 0.31 -13.41 11.06
N LEU A 115 0.06 -14.63 11.54
CA LEU A 115 -1.28 -15.23 11.51
C LEU A 115 -2.33 -14.41 12.27
N PHE A 116 -1.94 -13.71 13.33
CA PHE A 116 -2.80 -12.77 14.05
C PHE A 116 -2.86 -11.38 13.38
N MET A 117 -1.76 -10.94 12.75
CA MET A 117 -1.73 -9.66 12.02
C MET A 117 -2.71 -9.64 10.83
N ILE A 118 -2.88 -10.77 10.14
CA ILE A 118 -3.73 -10.83 8.93
C ILE A 118 -5.20 -10.54 9.27
N PRO A 119 -5.91 -11.30 10.13
CA PRO A 119 -7.31 -11.02 10.43
C PRO A 119 -7.52 -9.69 11.16
N SER A 120 -6.61 -9.31 12.08
CA SER A 120 -6.72 -8.03 12.79
C SER A 120 -6.48 -6.83 11.86
N GLY A 121 -5.48 -6.89 10.99
CA GLY A 121 -5.22 -5.84 10.01
C GLY A 121 -6.36 -5.71 8.98
N LEU A 122 -6.92 -6.84 8.53
CA LEU A 122 -8.07 -6.84 7.63
C LEU A 122 -9.32 -6.24 8.31
N TYR A 123 -9.59 -6.60 9.57
CA TYR A 123 -10.69 -6.01 10.33
C TYR A 123 -10.48 -4.52 10.56
N PHE A 124 -9.27 -4.10 10.92
CA PHE A 124 -8.93 -2.69 11.09
C PHE A 124 -9.15 -1.90 9.80
N LEU A 125 -8.67 -2.41 8.66
CA LEU A 125 -8.85 -1.80 7.34
C LEU A 125 -10.34 -1.64 6.98
N LEU A 126 -11.14 -2.70 7.12
CA LEU A 126 -12.56 -2.67 6.75
C LEU A 126 -13.38 -1.82 7.71
N GLY A 127 -13.11 -1.90 9.01
CA GLY A 127 -13.83 -1.16 10.04
C GLY A 127 -13.55 0.34 10.00
N THR A 128 -12.28 0.75 9.85
CA THR A 128 -11.94 2.18 9.74
C THR A 128 -12.49 2.77 8.44
N ASN A 129 -12.56 2.00 7.37
CA ASN A 129 -13.19 2.43 6.12
C ASN A 129 -14.70 2.66 6.26
N LEU A 130 -15.39 1.89 7.09
CA LEU A 130 -16.82 2.15 7.41
C LEU A 130 -17.02 3.49 8.14
N LEU A 131 -16.07 3.93 8.97
CA LEU A 131 -16.11 5.28 9.57
C LEU A 131 -16.03 6.37 8.50
N VAL A 132 -15.16 6.19 7.48
CA VAL A 132 -15.10 7.12 6.34
C VAL A 132 -16.41 7.13 5.57
N ALA A 133 -16.99 5.96 5.31
CA ALA A 133 -18.25 5.81 4.59
C ALA A 133 -19.45 6.43 5.33
N ASP A 134 -19.42 6.40 6.67
CA ASP A 134 -20.40 7.03 7.56
C ASP A 134 -20.16 8.55 7.79
N GLY A 135 -19.13 9.12 7.11
CA GLY A 135 -18.78 10.54 7.23
C GLY A 135 -17.97 10.91 8.48
N ARG A 136 -17.53 9.93 9.28
CA ARG A 136 -16.78 10.11 10.53
C ARG A 136 -15.27 10.18 10.31
N ILE A 137 -14.84 11.10 9.45
CA ILE A 137 -13.42 11.22 9.04
C ILE A 137 -12.50 11.54 10.23
N ALA A 138 -12.98 12.30 11.21
CA ALA A 138 -12.18 12.61 12.41
C ALA A 138 -11.90 11.37 13.26
N GLU A 139 -12.89 10.47 13.41
CA GLU A 139 -12.72 9.21 14.14
C GLU A 139 -11.80 8.27 13.37
N TYR A 140 -11.96 8.14 12.05
CA TYR A 140 -11.03 7.43 11.19
C TYR A 140 -9.59 7.88 11.41
N ASN A 141 -9.34 9.20 11.30
CA ASN A 141 -8.01 9.77 11.52
C ASN A 141 -7.50 9.47 12.94
N GLY A 142 -8.36 9.49 13.95
CA GLY A 142 -8.02 9.15 15.33
C GLY A 142 -7.56 7.69 15.48
N PHE A 143 -8.30 6.74 14.89
CA PHE A 143 -7.91 5.33 14.89
C PHE A 143 -6.60 5.08 14.16
N GLU A 144 -6.39 5.70 12.99
CA GLU A 144 -5.14 5.59 12.22
C GLU A 144 -3.94 6.12 13.01
N LEU A 145 -4.07 7.31 13.62
CA LEU A 145 -3.01 7.87 14.46
C LEU A 145 -2.73 7.00 15.69
N ALA A 146 -3.77 6.57 16.41
CA ALA A 146 -3.63 5.74 17.60
C ALA A 146 -2.91 4.42 17.27
N ASN A 147 -3.35 3.72 16.22
CA ASN A 147 -2.71 2.48 15.77
C ASN A 147 -1.24 2.70 15.39
N ARG A 148 -0.95 3.76 14.64
CA ARG A 148 0.40 4.04 14.15
C ARG A 148 1.35 4.45 15.26
N TYR A 149 0.96 5.36 16.14
CA TYR A 149 1.84 5.87 17.20
C TYR A 149 1.98 4.89 18.36
N LEU A 150 0.92 4.15 18.69
CA LEU A 150 1.00 3.06 19.65
C LEU A 150 1.93 1.94 19.13
N GLY A 151 1.79 1.57 17.87
CA GLY A 151 2.69 0.63 17.20
C GLY A 151 4.13 1.13 17.19
N LEU A 152 4.36 2.42 16.92
CA LEU A 152 5.69 3.03 16.91
C LEU A 152 6.32 3.00 18.32
N ALA A 153 5.58 3.39 19.35
CA ALA A 153 6.06 3.34 20.74
C ALA A 153 6.39 1.91 21.16
N ALA A 154 5.46 0.97 20.92
CA ALA A 154 5.65 -0.44 21.24
C ALA A 154 6.85 -1.05 20.47
N MET A 155 7.00 -0.72 19.20
CA MET A 155 8.15 -1.13 18.38
C MET A 155 9.47 -0.58 18.93
N PHE A 156 9.51 0.69 19.35
CA PHE A 156 10.71 1.28 19.96
C PHE A 156 11.13 0.53 21.21
N PHE A 157 10.19 0.27 22.15
CA PHE A 157 10.48 -0.48 23.36
C PHE A 157 10.92 -1.93 23.05
N ALA A 158 10.26 -2.61 22.12
CA ALA A 158 10.64 -3.96 21.73
C ALA A 158 12.05 -3.99 21.08
N ALA A 159 12.35 -3.05 20.19
CA ALA A 159 13.65 -2.93 19.57
C ALA A 159 14.77 -2.60 20.57
N TRP A 160 14.47 -1.77 21.55
CA TRP A 160 15.42 -1.42 22.61
C TRP A 160 15.77 -2.60 23.50
N TYR A 161 14.76 -3.40 23.93
CA TYR A 161 14.93 -4.48 24.88
C TYR A 161 15.45 -5.78 24.26
N TRP A 162 14.83 -6.21 23.15
CA TRP A 162 15.05 -7.56 22.60
C TRP A 162 15.91 -7.57 21.36
N ARG A 163 15.95 -6.50 20.58
CA ARG A 163 16.71 -6.37 19.33
C ARG A 163 16.53 -7.55 18.37
N SER A 164 15.35 -8.16 18.36
CA SER A 164 15.03 -9.29 17.50
C SER A 164 13.82 -9.00 16.62
N PRO A 165 13.80 -9.48 15.37
CA PRO A 165 12.66 -9.31 14.46
C PRO A 165 11.41 -10.02 14.98
N GLU A 166 11.54 -11.16 15.68
CA GLU A 166 10.45 -11.92 16.29
C GLU A 166 9.72 -11.07 17.32
N ALA A 167 10.47 -10.44 18.24
CA ALA A 167 9.89 -9.59 19.27
C ALA A 167 9.12 -8.41 18.65
N LEU A 168 9.65 -7.82 17.57
CA LEU A 168 8.95 -6.75 16.85
C LEU A 168 7.67 -7.24 16.20
N LEU A 169 7.68 -8.42 15.57
CA LEU A 169 6.48 -9.01 14.96
C LEU A 169 5.42 -9.33 16.03
N VAL A 170 5.83 -9.89 17.17
CA VAL A 170 4.93 -10.18 18.29
C VAL A 170 4.27 -8.91 18.82
N ILE A 171 5.04 -7.86 19.06
CA ILE A 171 4.51 -6.62 19.62
C ILE A 171 3.60 -5.89 18.60
N MET A 172 3.96 -5.90 17.33
CA MET A 172 3.12 -5.32 16.26
C MET A 172 1.81 -6.09 16.09
N SER A 173 1.86 -7.42 16.19
CA SER A 173 0.68 -8.29 16.20
C SER A 173 -0.22 -7.98 17.41
N ALA A 174 0.34 -7.87 18.60
CA ALA A 174 -0.40 -7.53 19.81
C ALA A 174 -1.09 -6.16 19.69
N VAL A 175 -0.40 -5.14 19.16
CA VAL A 175 -1.00 -3.81 18.91
C VAL A 175 -2.13 -3.90 17.90
N ALA A 176 -1.95 -4.64 16.79
CA ALA A 176 -2.99 -4.81 15.78
C ALA A 176 -4.26 -5.46 16.35
N VAL A 177 -4.11 -6.54 17.15
CA VAL A 177 -5.22 -7.19 17.84
C VAL A 177 -5.87 -6.26 18.88
N MET A 178 -5.06 -5.56 19.68
CA MET A 178 -5.54 -4.64 20.70
C MET A 178 -6.39 -3.52 20.10
N MET A 179 -6.00 -2.97 18.95
CA MET A 179 -6.74 -1.90 18.27
C MET A 179 -8.07 -2.37 17.67
N CYS A 180 -8.26 -3.67 17.48
CA CYS A 180 -9.55 -4.21 17.03
C CYS A 180 -10.66 -4.05 18.09
N LEU A 181 -10.33 -4.11 19.38
CA LEU A 181 -11.32 -4.04 20.46
C LEU A 181 -12.05 -2.67 20.55
N PRO A 182 -11.34 -1.52 20.62
CA PRO A 182 -12.00 -0.21 20.64
C PRO A 182 -12.76 0.04 19.32
N LEU A 183 -12.24 -0.40 18.18
CA LEU A 183 -12.92 -0.30 16.89
C LEU A 183 -14.23 -1.12 16.89
N TYR A 184 -14.19 -2.37 17.35
CA TYR A 184 -15.37 -3.22 17.48
C TYR A 184 -16.44 -2.60 18.41
N ARG A 185 -16.04 -2.12 19.58
CA ARG A 185 -16.95 -1.43 20.51
C ARG A 185 -17.57 -0.20 19.85
N ARG A 186 -16.77 0.56 19.11
CA ARG A 186 -17.27 1.74 18.40
C ARG A 186 -18.27 1.37 17.29
N MET A 187 -18.00 0.33 16.52
CA MET A 187 -18.94 -0.17 15.51
C MET A 187 -20.27 -0.62 16.12
N LYS A 188 -20.24 -1.30 17.28
CA LYS A 188 -21.47 -1.67 18.02
C LYS A 188 -22.25 -0.47 18.50
N VAL A 189 -21.59 0.55 19.04
CA VAL A 189 -22.26 1.78 19.48
C VAL A 189 -22.94 2.52 18.31
N LEU A 190 -22.30 2.56 17.15
CA LEU A 190 -22.81 3.27 15.98
C LEU A 190 -23.90 2.51 15.23
N GLY A 191 -23.73 1.20 15.06
CA GLY A 191 -24.62 0.37 14.23
C GLY A 191 -25.69 -0.39 15.01
N GLY A 192 -25.51 -0.56 16.31
CA GLY A 192 -26.32 -1.48 17.11
C GLY A 192 -26.00 -2.94 16.82
N ASP A 193 -26.81 -3.86 17.36
CA ASP A 193 -26.71 -5.29 17.09
C ASP A 193 -27.34 -5.60 15.73
N GLY A 194 -26.50 -6.03 14.78
CA GLY A 194 -26.92 -6.45 13.45
C GLY A 194 -26.26 -7.76 13.06
N GLY A 195 -27.04 -8.67 12.46
CA GLY A 195 -26.50 -9.90 11.86
C GLY A 195 -25.80 -9.62 10.54
N GLY A 196 -24.72 -10.36 10.25
CA GLY A 196 -24.08 -10.34 8.96
C GLY A 196 -25.02 -10.87 7.86
N SER A 197 -24.84 -10.44 6.62
CA SER A 197 -25.62 -10.89 5.47
C SER A 197 -24.66 -11.20 4.31
N PHE A 198 -24.54 -12.48 3.98
CA PHE A 198 -23.76 -12.91 2.82
C PHE A 198 -24.26 -12.31 1.49
N LEU A 199 -25.58 -12.06 1.41
CA LEU A 199 -26.17 -11.42 0.24
C LEU A 199 -25.57 -10.02 -0.01
N LEU A 200 -25.30 -9.23 1.02
CA LEU A 200 -24.66 -7.91 0.90
C LEU A 200 -23.23 -8.03 0.40
N VAL A 201 -22.47 -9.01 0.87
CA VAL A 201 -21.10 -9.28 0.37
C VAL A 201 -21.15 -9.58 -1.12
N ARG A 202 -22.06 -10.46 -1.55
CA ARG A 202 -22.22 -10.83 -2.97
C ARG A 202 -22.69 -9.64 -3.84
N GLN A 203 -23.61 -8.83 -3.36
CA GLN A 203 -24.10 -7.66 -4.11
C GLN A 203 -23.03 -6.61 -4.31
N GLY A 204 -22.18 -6.40 -3.30
CA GLY A 204 -21.08 -5.43 -3.38
C GLY A 204 -19.92 -5.87 -4.26
N PHE A 205 -19.68 -7.18 -4.35
CA PHE A 205 -18.52 -7.75 -5.05
C PHE A 205 -18.43 -7.32 -6.52
N GLY A 206 -19.53 -7.35 -7.25
CA GLY A 206 -19.54 -6.99 -8.69
C GLY A 206 -19.20 -5.51 -8.95
N TYR A 207 -19.57 -4.60 -8.04
CA TYR A 207 -19.29 -3.18 -8.18
C TYR A 207 -17.82 -2.84 -7.91
N ALA A 208 -17.26 -3.42 -6.88
CA ALA A 208 -15.92 -3.07 -6.40
C ALA A 208 -14.79 -3.80 -7.12
N MET A 209 -15.09 -4.87 -7.86
CA MET A 209 -14.09 -5.78 -8.41
C MET A 209 -13.07 -5.09 -9.34
N ARG A 210 -13.50 -4.18 -10.21
CA ARG A 210 -12.57 -3.48 -11.13
C ARG A 210 -11.59 -2.58 -10.39
N ALA A 211 -12.09 -1.80 -9.42
CA ALA A 211 -11.25 -0.93 -8.60
C ALA A 211 -10.31 -1.75 -7.71
N TYR A 212 -10.83 -2.85 -7.16
CA TYR A 212 -10.06 -3.79 -6.36
C TYR A 212 -8.92 -4.43 -7.15
N LEU A 213 -9.21 -4.98 -8.34
CA LEU A 213 -8.18 -5.60 -9.18
C LEU A 213 -7.08 -4.61 -9.55
N ALA A 214 -7.43 -3.38 -9.91
CA ALA A 214 -6.43 -2.34 -10.21
C ALA A 214 -5.57 -2.03 -8.98
N ALA A 215 -6.17 -1.90 -7.80
CA ALA A 215 -5.44 -1.64 -6.55
C ALA A 215 -4.58 -2.84 -6.12
N ALA A 216 -5.09 -4.07 -6.23
CA ALA A 216 -4.37 -5.28 -5.89
C ALA A 216 -3.16 -5.52 -6.80
N LEU A 217 -3.34 -5.33 -8.12
CA LEU A 217 -2.24 -5.41 -9.09
C LEU A 217 -1.21 -4.31 -8.85
N GLY A 218 -1.64 -3.07 -8.59
CA GLY A 218 -0.72 -1.97 -8.24
C GLY A 218 0.09 -2.25 -6.98
N PHE A 219 -0.54 -2.84 -5.96
CA PHE A 219 0.16 -3.27 -4.75
C PHE A 219 1.12 -4.43 -5.02
N ALA A 220 0.72 -5.40 -5.86
CA ALA A 220 1.59 -6.51 -6.26
C ALA A 220 2.85 -6.00 -6.97
N VAL A 221 2.71 -5.12 -7.98
CA VAL A 221 3.86 -4.48 -8.66
C VAL A 221 4.76 -3.75 -7.65
N LEU A 222 4.20 -3.05 -6.69
CA LEU A 222 5.00 -2.32 -5.70
C LEU A 222 5.79 -3.23 -4.74
N ARG A 223 5.32 -4.46 -4.47
CA ARG A 223 5.84 -5.32 -3.40
C ARG A 223 6.38 -6.67 -3.86
N LEU A 224 6.18 -7.05 -5.13
CA LEU A 224 6.63 -8.34 -5.68
C LEU A 224 8.13 -8.59 -5.46
N ASN A 225 8.95 -7.56 -5.67
CA ASN A 225 10.41 -7.64 -5.51
C ASN A 225 10.84 -8.04 -4.08
N THR A 226 10.03 -7.78 -3.05
CA THR A 226 10.30 -8.27 -1.69
C THR A 226 10.36 -9.80 -1.64
N LEU A 227 9.44 -10.47 -2.34
CA LEU A 227 9.38 -11.93 -2.37
C LEU A 227 10.54 -12.52 -3.18
N LEU A 228 10.91 -11.87 -4.30
CA LEU A 228 11.98 -12.35 -5.17
C LEU A 228 13.36 -12.13 -4.56
N ILE A 229 13.58 -11.01 -3.85
CA ILE A 229 14.84 -10.78 -3.14
C ILE A 229 15.00 -11.81 -2.01
N GLU A 230 13.95 -12.10 -1.25
CA GLU A 230 14.02 -13.15 -0.22
C GLU A 230 14.29 -14.54 -0.80
N GLN A 231 13.77 -14.82 -1.98
CA GLN A 231 13.95 -16.13 -2.63
C GLN A 231 15.35 -16.33 -3.21
N TYR A 232 15.96 -15.27 -3.77
CA TYR A 232 17.23 -15.37 -4.52
C TYR A 232 18.43 -14.79 -3.79
N MET A 233 18.22 -13.99 -2.75
CA MET A 233 19.25 -13.29 -2.00
C MET A 233 19.13 -13.61 -0.51
N ASP A 234 19.89 -12.89 0.31
CA ASP A 234 19.83 -12.97 1.76
C ASP A 234 18.92 -11.89 2.38
N ALA A 235 18.60 -12.07 3.66
CA ALA A 235 17.81 -11.12 4.41
C ALA A 235 18.48 -9.75 4.54
N ALA A 236 19.83 -9.68 4.54
CA ALA A 236 20.55 -8.41 4.62
C ALA A 236 20.38 -7.56 3.36
N MET A 237 20.39 -8.19 2.18
CA MET A 237 20.06 -7.54 0.91
C MET A 237 18.63 -7.00 0.92
N LEU A 238 17.66 -7.80 1.38
CA LEU A 238 16.29 -7.38 1.50
C LEU A 238 16.13 -6.20 2.48
N GLY A 239 16.83 -6.23 3.60
CA GLY A 239 16.85 -5.13 4.57
C GLY A 239 17.37 -3.84 3.96
N THR A 240 18.46 -3.91 3.22
CA THR A 240 19.08 -2.77 2.52
C THR A 240 18.16 -2.24 1.42
N TRP A 241 17.62 -3.13 0.58
CA TRP A 241 16.65 -2.78 -0.46
C TRP A 241 15.39 -2.11 0.11
N SER A 242 14.91 -2.57 1.27
CA SER A 242 13.71 -2.03 1.90
C SER A 242 13.85 -0.55 2.29
N ILE A 243 15.08 -0.07 2.56
CA ILE A 243 15.33 1.36 2.81
C ILE A 243 15.16 2.16 1.53
N ALA A 244 15.77 1.71 0.42
CA ALA A 244 15.61 2.36 -0.86
C ALA A 244 14.14 2.41 -1.28
N ALA A 245 13.41 1.29 -1.19
CA ALA A 245 11.99 1.21 -1.49
C ALA A 245 11.16 2.19 -0.63
N GLN A 246 11.44 2.28 0.66
CA GLN A 246 10.73 3.20 1.56
C GLN A 246 11.01 4.67 1.27
N LEU A 247 12.24 5.03 0.89
CA LEU A 247 12.57 6.40 0.46
C LEU A 247 11.85 6.75 -0.83
N LEU A 248 11.71 5.80 -1.77
CA LEU A 248 10.91 5.96 -2.98
C LEU A 248 9.41 6.14 -2.66
N ASP A 249 8.87 5.38 -1.69
CA ASP A 249 7.49 5.54 -1.23
C ASP A 249 7.24 6.98 -0.71
N VAL A 250 8.22 7.58 -0.01
CA VAL A 250 8.12 8.98 0.44
C VAL A 250 8.05 9.97 -0.73
N VAL A 251 8.84 9.75 -1.78
CA VAL A 251 8.77 10.58 -3.01
C VAL A 251 7.38 10.49 -3.64
N LEU A 252 6.77 9.29 -3.65
CA LEU A 252 5.45 9.05 -4.23
C LEU A 252 4.30 9.75 -3.47
N VAL A 253 4.50 10.16 -2.23
CA VAL A 253 3.47 10.86 -1.44
C VAL A 253 3.01 12.15 -2.13
N ILE A 254 3.93 12.88 -2.75
CA ILE A 254 3.62 14.16 -3.41
C ILE A 254 2.64 13.97 -4.57
N PRO A 255 2.95 13.15 -5.60
CA PRO A 255 2.03 12.96 -6.71
C PRO A 255 0.73 12.26 -6.31
N SER A 256 0.76 11.33 -5.36
CA SER A 256 -0.44 10.65 -4.87
C SER A 256 -1.40 11.60 -4.14
N THR A 257 -0.87 12.57 -3.39
CA THR A 257 -1.68 13.60 -2.73
C THR A 257 -2.33 14.53 -3.75
N ILE A 258 -1.57 14.96 -4.77
CA ILE A 258 -2.10 15.78 -5.87
C ILE A 258 -3.18 15.01 -6.63
N ALA A 259 -2.94 13.73 -6.94
CA ALA A 259 -3.88 12.86 -7.61
C ALA A 259 -5.23 12.75 -6.88
N LEU A 260 -5.20 12.62 -5.55
CA LEU A 260 -6.41 12.53 -4.73
C LEU A 260 -7.31 13.78 -4.84
N ILE A 261 -6.69 14.97 -4.85
CA ILE A 261 -7.40 16.25 -4.95
C ILE A 261 -7.85 16.51 -6.39
N LEU A 262 -7.17 15.92 -7.36
CA LEU A 262 -7.40 16.16 -8.78
C LEU A 262 -8.71 15.53 -9.27
N LEU A 263 -9.08 14.33 -8.81
CA LEU A 263 -10.27 13.62 -9.30
C LEU A 263 -11.57 14.45 -9.18
N PRO A 264 -11.94 15.03 -8.02
CA PRO A 264 -13.14 15.86 -7.94
C PRO A 264 -13.09 17.12 -8.79
N ARG A 265 -11.89 17.66 -9.05
CA ARG A 265 -11.69 18.82 -9.92
C ARG A 265 -11.89 18.48 -11.38
N ILE A 266 -11.36 17.34 -11.83
CA ILE A 266 -11.55 16.83 -13.20
C ILE A 266 -13.04 16.61 -13.47
N MET A 267 -13.77 15.97 -12.53
CA MET A 267 -15.21 15.68 -12.69
C MET A 267 -16.09 16.93 -12.82
N ARG A 268 -15.63 18.09 -12.32
CA ARG A 268 -16.34 19.38 -12.39
C ARG A 268 -15.83 20.31 -13.49
N SER A 269 -14.77 19.91 -14.20
CA SER A 269 -14.12 20.77 -15.19
C SER A 269 -14.81 20.65 -16.54
N GLU A 270 -14.99 21.77 -17.24
CA GLU A 270 -15.43 21.81 -18.64
C GLU A 270 -14.35 21.26 -19.60
N HIS A 271 -13.09 21.33 -19.18
CA HIS A 271 -11.95 20.86 -19.98
C HIS A 271 -11.06 19.86 -19.21
N PRO A 272 -11.56 18.65 -18.90
CA PRO A 272 -10.89 17.65 -18.07
C PRO A 272 -9.48 17.31 -18.55
N TYR A 273 -9.29 17.13 -19.84
CA TYR A 273 -8.01 16.75 -20.46
C TYR A 273 -6.96 17.89 -20.32
N ARG A 274 -7.34 19.14 -20.56
CA ARG A 274 -6.44 20.29 -20.39
C ARG A 274 -6.02 20.45 -18.92
N LEU A 275 -6.96 20.28 -17.99
CA LEU A 275 -6.67 20.32 -16.56
C LEU A 275 -5.68 19.22 -16.18
N MET A 276 -5.88 18.00 -16.66
CA MET A 276 -4.98 16.86 -16.43
C MET A 276 -3.57 17.16 -16.98
N LEU A 277 -3.43 17.69 -18.21
CA LEU A 277 -2.13 18.04 -18.81
C LEU A 277 -1.42 19.13 -18.01
N THR A 278 -2.16 20.14 -17.54
CA THR A 278 -1.59 21.21 -16.72
C THR A 278 -1.05 20.65 -15.40
N GLN A 279 -1.81 19.81 -14.73
CA GLN A 279 -1.37 19.17 -13.48
C GLN A 279 -0.18 18.23 -13.73
N LEU A 280 -0.22 17.46 -14.80
CA LEU A 280 0.87 16.57 -15.20
C LEU A 280 2.19 17.34 -15.38
N ARG A 281 2.15 18.50 -16.07
CA ARG A 281 3.32 19.37 -16.25
C ARG A 281 3.88 19.85 -14.91
N TRP A 282 3.04 20.31 -13.98
CA TRP A 282 3.49 20.76 -12.67
C TRP A 282 4.06 19.60 -11.85
N VAL A 283 3.40 18.46 -11.84
CA VAL A 283 3.89 17.26 -11.14
C VAL A 283 5.21 16.77 -11.74
N THR A 284 5.40 16.84 -13.06
CA THR A 284 6.67 16.52 -13.72
C THR A 284 7.79 17.40 -13.19
N ILE A 285 7.58 18.73 -13.14
CA ILE A 285 8.60 19.69 -12.65
C ILE A 285 8.92 19.39 -11.18
N ILE A 286 7.90 19.21 -10.34
CA ILE A 286 8.09 18.91 -8.92
C ILE A 286 8.87 17.60 -8.74
N LEU A 287 8.48 16.55 -9.45
CA LEU A 287 9.14 15.25 -9.35
C LEU A 287 10.59 15.27 -9.85
N VAL A 288 10.89 16.01 -10.93
CA VAL A 288 12.27 16.19 -11.39
C VAL A 288 13.11 16.85 -10.29
N LEU A 289 12.60 17.91 -9.68
CA LEU A 289 13.31 18.61 -8.59
C LEU A 289 13.49 17.70 -7.36
N VAL A 290 12.44 16.98 -6.96
CA VAL A 290 12.50 16.06 -5.80
C VAL A 290 13.46 14.91 -6.08
N CYS A 291 13.39 14.28 -7.26
CA CYS A 291 14.32 13.20 -7.63
C CYS A 291 15.77 13.71 -7.68
N ALA A 292 16.02 14.93 -8.19
CA ALA A 292 17.35 15.54 -8.20
C ALA A 292 17.86 15.78 -6.77
N VAL A 293 17.03 16.31 -5.88
CA VAL A 293 17.36 16.49 -4.45
C VAL A 293 17.65 15.17 -3.77
N VAL A 294 16.82 14.15 -4.01
CA VAL A 294 17.01 12.80 -3.44
C VAL A 294 18.29 12.16 -3.99
N ALA A 295 18.58 12.31 -5.28
CA ALA A 295 19.83 11.81 -5.87
C ALA A 295 21.05 12.54 -5.29
N TRP A 296 20.97 13.84 -5.03
CA TRP A 296 22.09 14.62 -4.49
C TRP A 296 22.33 14.39 -3.00
N LEU A 297 21.26 14.40 -2.19
CA LEU A 297 21.35 14.30 -0.72
C LEU A 297 21.20 12.86 -0.20
N GLY A 298 20.71 11.93 -1.03
CA GLY A 298 20.31 10.59 -0.60
C GLY A 298 21.43 9.78 0.05
N TYR A 299 22.66 9.87 -0.45
CA TYR A 299 23.80 9.21 0.16
C TYR A 299 24.02 9.70 1.59
N GLY A 300 24.16 11.03 1.75
CA GLY A 300 24.36 11.65 3.08
C GLY A 300 23.21 11.36 4.04
N LEU A 301 21.97 11.37 3.54
CA LEU A 301 20.78 11.02 4.33
C LEU A 301 20.83 9.57 4.81
N ILE A 302 21.16 8.61 3.94
CA ILE A 302 21.25 7.20 4.30
C ILE A 302 22.35 6.98 5.33
N MET A 303 23.53 7.56 5.13
CA MET A 303 24.65 7.44 6.06
C MET A 303 24.32 8.03 7.43
N LEU A 304 23.73 9.21 7.48
CA LEU A 304 23.38 9.89 8.73
C LEU A 304 22.25 9.16 9.48
N VAL A 305 21.21 8.76 8.77
CA VAL A 305 19.98 8.25 9.38
C VAL A 305 20.08 6.76 9.66
N TYR A 306 20.54 5.97 8.71
CA TYR A 306 20.56 4.49 8.78
C TYR A 306 21.94 3.93 9.12
N GLY A 307 23.04 4.60 8.73
CA GLY A 307 24.42 4.21 8.98
C GLY A 307 25.07 3.48 7.82
N GLU A 308 26.38 3.26 7.92
CA GLU A 308 27.24 2.70 6.86
C GLU A 308 26.79 1.32 6.35
N ARG A 309 26.23 0.49 7.23
CA ARG A 309 25.74 -0.85 6.87
C ARG A 309 24.66 -0.86 5.78
N PHE A 310 24.05 0.30 5.51
CA PHE A 310 23.01 0.49 4.51
C PHE A 310 23.45 1.36 3.33
N ALA A 311 24.75 1.60 3.16
CA ALA A 311 25.28 2.45 2.10
C ALA A 311 24.83 2.03 0.70
N ASP A 312 24.73 0.71 0.45
CA ASP A 312 24.32 0.15 -0.83
C ASP A 312 22.85 0.48 -1.19
N ALA A 313 22.03 0.85 -0.21
CA ALA A 313 20.67 1.33 -0.47
C ALA A 313 20.65 2.59 -1.37
N TYR A 314 21.73 3.38 -1.37
CA TYR A 314 21.82 4.58 -2.20
C TYR A 314 21.83 4.25 -3.70
N ILE A 315 22.65 3.28 -4.12
CA ILE A 315 22.69 2.90 -5.54
C ILE A 315 21.35 2.28 -5.99
N MET A 316 20.73 1.48 -5.12
CA MET A 316 19.40 0.93 -5.38
C MET A 316 18.35 2.05 -5.49
N LEU A 317 18.42 3.05 -4.61
CA LEU A 317 17.55 4.23 -4.65
C LEU A 317 17.66 4.96 -5.99
N LEU A 318 18.88 5.19 -6.51
CA LEU A 318 19.10 5.85 -7.80
C LEU A 318 18.45 5.08 -8.96
N TRP A 319 18.57 3.76 -8.99
CA TRP A 319 17.94 2.92 -10.02
C TRP A 319 16.41 2.83 -9.88
N GLY A 320 15.87 3.10 -8.69
CA GLY A 320 14.43 3.18 -8.44
C GLY A 320 13.78 4.52 -8.80
N LEU A 321 14.57 5.63 -8.85
CA LEU A 321 14.03 6.98 -9.14
C LEU A 321 13.28 7.07 -10.48
N PRO A 322 13.77 6.52 -11.61
CA PRO A 322 13.01 6.56 -12.88
C PRO A 322 11.64 5.87 -12.77
N GLY A 323 11.57 4.76 -12.04
CA GLY A 323 10.32 4.04 -11.82
C GLY A 323 9.33 4.83 -11.00
N ILE A 324 9.75 5.39 -9.87
CA ILE A 324 8.85 6.16 -9.01
C ILE A 324 8.40 7.47 -9.68
N PHE A 325 9.25 8.09 -10.49
CA PHE A 325 8.89 9.21 -11.35
C PHE A 325 7.76 8.81 -12.32
N ALA A 326 7.92 7.69 -13.02
CA ALA A 326 6.91 7.17 -13.94
C ALA A 326 5.59 6.82 -13.20
N LEU A 327 5.65 6.18 -12.02
CA LEU A 327 4.49 5.88 -11.22
C LEU A 327 3.77 7.15 -10.74
N GLY A 328 4.52 8.17 -10.34
CA GLY A 328 3.97 9.48 -9.95
C GLY A 328 3.16 10.13 -11.07
N LEU A 329 3.66 10.11 -12.30
CA LEU A 329 2.93 10.63 -13.47
C LEU A 329 1.73 9.74 -13.81
N THR A 330 1.88 8.41 -13.69
CA THR A 330 0.78 7.45 -13.91
C THR A 330 -0.38 7.72 -12.94
N SER A 331 -0.10 8.13 -11.71
CA SER A 331 -1.14 8.46 -10.72
C SER A 331 -2.05 9.59 -11.19
N ILE A 332 -1.49 10.63 -11.83
CA ILE A 332 -2.25 11.77 -12.39
C ILE A 332 -3.10 11.35 -13.59
N LEU A 333 -2.51 10.60 -14.53
CA LEU A 333 -3.21 10.09 -15.71
C LEU A 333 -4.37 9.16 -15.32
N SER A 334 -4.16 8.32 -14.29
CA SER A 334 -5.17 7.39 -13.80
C SER A 334 -6.40 8.11 -13.23
N GLN A 335 -6.25 9.30 -12.63
CA GLN A 335 -7.40 10.10 -12.15
C GLN A 335 -8.27 10.60 -13.31
N TYR A 336 -7.65 10.98 -14.43
CA TYR A 336 -8.40 11.36 -15.63
C TYR A 336 -9.22 10.16 -16.19
N LEU A 337 -8.61 8.98 -16.25
CA LEU A 337 -9.31 7.78 -16.68
C LEU A 337 -10.40 7.33 -15.68
N ALA A 338 -10.14 7.52 -14.37
CA ALA A 338 -11.11 7.20 -13.31
C ALA A 338 -12.34 8.12 -13.35
N SER A 339 -12.19 9.39 -13.75
CA SER A 339 -13.31 10.33 -13.88
C SER A 339 -14.34 9.91 -14.96
N ALA A 340 -13.90 9.13 -15.96
CA ALA A 340 -14.74 8.58 -17.00
C ALA A 340 -15.26 7.15 -16.70
N GLY A 341 -15.02 6.66 -15.48
CA GLY A 341 -15.24 5.26 -15.08
C GLY A 341 -13.99 4.43 -15.38
N ILE A 342 -13.50 3.69 -14.40
CA ILE A 342 -12.27 2.90 -14.51
C ILE A 342 -12.38 1.91 -15.69
N PRO A 343 -11.69 2.15 -16.82
CA PRO A 343 -11.80 1.25 -17.97
C PRO A 343 -11.09 -0.08 -17.66
N LEU A 344 -11.67 -1.19 -18.10
CA LEU A 344 -11.08 -2.53 -17.92
C LEU A 344 -9.65 -2.62 -18.50
N ARG A 345 -9.38 -1.85 -19.56
CA ARG A 345 -8.04 -1.73 -20.16
C ARG A 345 -6.97 -1.26 -19.17
N LEU A 346 -7.33 -0.44 -18.18
CA LEU A 346 -6.40 -0.01 -17.15
C LEU A 346 -5.97 -1.19 -16.27
N VAL A 347 -6.88 -2.10 -15.94
CA VAL A 347 -6.57 -3.33 -15.19
C VAL A 347 -5.60 -4.22 -15.99
N PHE A 348 -5.82 -4.38 -17.28
CA PHE A 348 -4.91 -5.13 -18.17
C PHE A 348 -3.51 -4.50 -18.24
N ILE A 349 -3.41 -3.16 -18.26
CA ILE A 349 -2.11 -2.47 -18.24
C ILE A 349 -1.33 -2.80 -16.97
N TRP A 350 -1.98 -2.77 -15.80
CA TRP A 350 -1.33 -3.16 -14.55
C TRP A 350 -0.93 -4.64 -14.53
N MET A 351 -1.73 -5.51 -15.12
CA MET A 351 -1.40 -6.93 -15.25
C MET A 351 -0.17 -7.14 -16.16
N ILE A 352 -0.11 -6.45 -17.30
CA ILE A 352 1.06 -6.47 -18.18
C ILE A 352 2.31 -5.97 -17.44
N GLY A 353 2.19 -4.86 -16.70
CA GLY A 353 3.27 -4.33 -15.88
C GLY A 353 3.80 -5.34 -14.86
N LEU A 354 2.89 -6.03 -14.16
CA LEU A 354 3.24 -7.08 -13.20
C LEU A 354 3.97 -8.25 -13.86
N VAL A 355 3.50 -8.71 -15.01
CA VAL A 355 4.14 -9.79 -15.74
C VAL A 355 5.54 -9.39 -16.22
N VAL A 356 5.69 -8.18 -16.76
CA VAL A 356 6.99 -7.66 -17.21
C VAL A 356 7.95 -7.51 -16.03
N GLU A 357 7.48 -6.97 -14.90
CA GLU A 357 8.29 -6.88 -13.69
C GLU A 357 8.75 -8.27 -13.22
N LEU A 358 7.83 -9.24 -13.13
CA LEU A 358 8.13 -10.59 -12.70
C LEU A 358 9.21 -11.24 -13.59
N VAL A 359 9.03 -11.17 -14.92
CA VAL A 359 9.97 -11.72 -15.88
C VAL A 359 11.35 -11.08 -15.76
N LEU A 360 11.40 -9.75 -15.70
CA LEU A 360 12.66 -9.02 -15.55
C LEU A 360 13.31 -9.30 -14.18
N ALA A 361 12.54 -9.36 -13.12
CA ALA A 361 13.07 -9.60 -11.78
C ALA A 361 13.65 -11.01 -11.62
N ILE A 362 13.00 -12.05 -12.18
CA ILE A 362 13.54 -13.42 -12.21
C ILE A 362 14.93 -13.46 -12.89
N TRP A 363 15.18 -12.60 -13.89
CA TRP A 363 16.46 -12.54 -14.58
C TRP A 363 17.49 -11.63 -13.88
N LEU A 364 17.05 -10.46 -13.41
CA LEU A 364 17.94 -9.42 -12.92
C LEU A 364 18.27 -9.57 -11.43
N VAL A 365 17.33 -10.06 -10.60
CA VAL A 365 17.58 -10.20 -9.16
C VAL A 365 18.70 -11.22 -8.86
N PRO A 366 18.75 -12.42 -9.47
CA PRO A 366 19.83 -13.36 -9.20
C PRO A 366 21.22 -12.85 -9.56
N SER A 367 21.32 -11.95 -10.56
CA SER A 367 22.62 -11.44 -11.06
C SER A 367 23.02 -10.09 -10.45
N LEU A 368 22.05 -9.21 -10.16
CA LEU A 368 22.27 -7.82 -9.72
C LEU A 368 21.70 -7.52 -8.33
N GLY A 369 21.10 -8.51 -7.65
CA GLY A 369 20.52 -8.34 -6.33
C GLY A 369 19.47 -7.24 -6.27
N GLY A 370 19.56 -6.38 -5.25
CA GLY A 370 18.63 -5.27 -5.05
C GLY A 370 18.60 -4.24 -6.18
N ILE A 371 19.71 -4.08 -6.93
CA ILE A 371 19.74 -3.22 -8.13
C ILE A 371 18.85 -3.83 -9.22
N GLY A 372 18.92 -5.14 -9.42
CA GLY A 372 18.08 -5.87 -10.37
C GLY A 372 16.59 -5.70 -10.06
N ALA A 373 16.23 -5.75 -8.78
CA ALA A 373 14.88 -5.50 -8.32
C ALA A 373 14.40 -4.06 -8.63
N MET A 374 15.25 -3.05 -8.43
CA MET A 374 14.90 -1.66 -8.76
C MET A 374 14.80 -1.41 -10.26
N LEU A 375 15.64 -2.06 -11.06
CA LEU A 375 15.58 -1.98 -12.52
C LEU A 375 14.28 -2.60 -13.07
N SER A 376 13.92 -3.79 -12.59
CA SER A 376 12.67 -4.47 -13.00
C SER A 376 11.44 -3.64 -12.64
N LEU A 377 11.39 -3.07 -11.44
CA LEU A 377 10.35 -2.17 -10.97
C LEU A 377 10.27 -0.91 -11.84
N SER A 378 11.41 -0.28 -12.11
CA SER A 378 11.49 0.94 -12.92
C SER A 378 11.04 0.69 -14.36
N ALA A 379 11.46 -0.42 -14.97
CA ALA A 379 11.03 -0.80 -16.31
C ALA A 379 9.52 -1.05 -16.39
N ALA A 380 8.95 -1.75 -15.40
CA ALA A 380 7.51 -1.99 -15.32
C ALA A 380 6.72 -0.68 -15.20
N TYR A 381 7.14 0.25 -14.34
CA TYR A 381 6.44 1.53 -14.18
C TYR A 381 6.56 2.45 -15.41
N VAL A 382 7.72 2.46 -16.09
CA VAL A 382 7.89 3.20 -17.33
C VAL A 382 6.97 2.64 -18.43
N LEU A 383 6.88 1.31 -18.53
CA LEU A 383 5.95 0.65 -19.47
C LEU A 383 4.48 1.01 -19.13
N ILE A 384 4.09 0.90 -17.85
CA ILE A 384 2.74 1.25 -17.41
C ILE A 384 2.43 2.71 -17.75
N LEU A 385 3.35 3.64 -17.50
CA LEU A 385 3.19 5.06 -17.86
C LEU A 385 2.92 5.23 -19.35
N GLY A 386 3.72 4.61 -20.20
CA GLY A 386 3.55 4.68 -21.66
C GLY A 386 2.17 4.17 -22.12
N LEU A 387 1.76 3.01 -21.61
CA LEU A 387 0.46 2.41 -21.96
C LEU A 387 -0.73 3.23 -21.44
N VAL A 388 -0.64 3.75 -20.21
CA VAL A 388 -1.67 4.61 -19.60
C VAL A 388 -1.76 5.95 -20.35
N TRP A 389 -0.63 6.50 -20.79
CA TRP A 389 -0.61 7.71 -21.62
C TRP A 389 -1.34 7.50 -22.95
N ILE A 390 -1.02 6.42 -23.67
CA ILE A 390 -1.70 6.05 -24.93
C ILE A 390 -3.20 5.88 -24.71
N LEU A 391 -3.59 5.21 -23.62
CA LEU A 391 -5.00 5.01 -23.28
C LEU A 391 -5.72 6.35 -23.01
N ALA A 392 -5.08 7.27 -22.27
CA ALA A 392 -5.64 8.59 -21.97
C ALA A 392 -5.78 9.47 -23.23
N ALA A 393 -4.79 9.45 -24.12
CA ALA A 393 -4.81 10.18 -25.39
C ALA A 393 -5.92 9.67 -26.32
N ASN A 394 -6.05 8.35 -26.45
CA ASN A 394 -7.10 7.71 -27.24
C ASN A 394 -8.50 8.01 -26.70
N HIS A 395 -8.65 7.99 -25.36
CA HIS A 395 -9.92 8.34 -24.73
C HIS A 395 -10.33 9.79 -25.05
N HIS A 396 -9.40 10.72 -24.99
CA HIS A 396 -9.63 12.12 -25.36
C HIS A 396 -10.04 12.30 -26.83
N SER A 397 -9.37 11.60 -27.76
CA SER A 397 -9.67 11.68 -29.20
C SER A 397 -11.08 11.18 -29.53
N ILE A 398 -11.53 10.11 -28.87
CA ILE A 398 -12.89 9.55 -29.04
C ILE A 398 -13.94 10.53 -28.49
N GLN A 399 -13.71 11.13 -27.33
CA GLN A 399 -14.63 12.13 -26.75
C GLN A 399 -14.77 13.35 -27.66
N ARG A 400 -13.67 13.85 -28.23
CA ARG A 400 -13.67 14.99 -29.15
C ARG A 400 -14.45 14.73 -30.44
N LYS A 401 -14.38 13.51 -30.99
CA LYS A 401 -15.17 13.11 -32.18
C LYS A 401 -16.66 13.13 -31.86
N LYS A 402 -17.10 12.55 -30.74
CA LYS A 402 -18.51 12.54 -30.32
C LYS A 402 -19.11 13.91 -30.02
N PHE A 403 -18.27 14.92 -29.77
CA PHE A 403 -18.73 16.29 -29.52
C PHE A 403 -18.84 17.13 -30.80
N ASN A 404 -18.17 16.70 -31.86
CA ASN A 404 -18.18 17.36 -33.17
C ASN A 404 -19.19 16.73 -34.15
N GLU A 405 -19.80 15.58 -33.79
CA GLU A 405 -20.97 14.95 -34.43
C GLU A 405 -22.27 15.40 -33.72
#